data_e41cf7a6c0c420d0969180dde5d85a32
#
_entry.id   e41cf7a6c0c420d0969180dde5d85a32
#
_cell.length_a   1.000
_cell.length_b   1.000
_cell.length_c   1.000
_cell.angle_alpha   90.00
_cell.angle_beta   90.00
_cell.angle_gamma   90.00
#
_symmetry.space_group_name_H-M   'P 1'
#
loop_
_entity.id
_entity.type
_entity.pdbx_description
1 polymer ?
#
loop_
_entity_poly.entity_id
_entity_poly.type
_entity_poly.pdbx_seq_one_letter_code
_entity_poly.pdbx_strand_id
1 'polypeptide(L)'
;KKASGYSIITFDREKRTYTPDAWHFLTDASHDTPEAHFAGWPHTVEQEENYGAVNRSNLSLPPLEVSGMDDPVISVTDEESGELLYILRIKGTAYTPKVLAKGSYTIKAGSPEKDLWQEKTGIKPGDKKPLEFSF
;
A
#
# COMPACT_ATOMS: atom_id res chain seq x y z
N LYS A 1 12.57 22.44 -27.18
CA LYS A 1 13.36 21.22 -27.44
C LYS A 1 12.55 20.04 -26.97
N LYS A 2 12.29 19.04 -27.83
CA LYS A 2 11.68 17.80 -27.39
C LYS A 2 12.77 17.00 -26.68
N ALA A 3 12.54 16.62 -25.42
CA ALA A 3 13.38 15.67 -24.73
C ALA A 3 12.89 14.25 -25.07
N SER A 4 13.79 13.39 -25.49
CA SER A 4 13.52 11.97 -25.72
C SER A 4 14.24 11.15 -24.67
N GLY A 5 13.60 10.08 -24.20
CA GLY A 5 14.17 9.21 -23.21
C GLY A 5 13.40 7.90 -23.11
N TYR A 6 13.81 7.06 -22.18
CA TYR A 6 13.13 5.83 -21.79
C TYR A 6 13.10 5.74 -20.26
N SER A 7 12.27 4.87 -19.74
CA SER A 7 12.17 4.64 -18.31
C SER A 7 12.44 3.18 -17.98
N ILE A 8 13.13 2.96 -16.87
CA ILE A 8 13.30 1.67 -16.23
C ILE A 8 12.57 1.71 -14.89
N ILE A 9 11.79 0.68 -14.57
CA ILE A 9 11.12 0.58 -13.29
C ILE A 9 11.62 -0.68 -12.60
N THR A 10 12.23 -0.51 -11.43
CA THR A 10 12.70 -1.60 -10.58
C THR A 10 11.72 -1.83 -9.44
N PHE A 11 11.29 -3.08 -9.24
CA PHE A 11 10.46 -3.50 -8.12
C PHE A 11 11.27 -4.31 -7.14
N ASP A 12 11.37 -3.86 -5.90
CA ASP A 12 11.97 -4.59 -4.79
C ASP A 12 10.85 -5.14 -3.89
N ARG A 13 10.62 -6.45 -3.96
CA ARG A 13 9.55 -7.11 -3.20
C ARG A 13 9.85 -7.21 -1.71
N GLU A 14 11.11 -7.30 -1.32
CA GLU A 14 11.50 -7.39 0.07
C GLU A 14 11.34 -6.06 0.78
N LYS A 15 11.78 -4.99 0.12
CA LYS A 15 11.63 -3.63 0.64
C LYS A 15 10.25 -3.03 0.37
N ARG A 16 9.43 -3.68 -0.49
CA ARG A 16 8.12 -3.17 -0.93
C ARG A 16 8.23 -1.78 -1.55
N THR A 17 9.25 -1.61 -2.39
CA THR A 17 9.47 -0.36 -3.11
C THR A 17 9.38 -0.58 -4.61
N TYR A 18 9.04 0.49 -5.33
CA TYR A 18 9.31 0.59 -6.75
C TYR A 18 10.12 1.85 -7.02
N THR A 19 11.07 1.73 -7.93
CA THR A 19 11.96 2.83 -8.29
C THR A 19 11.83 3.07 -9.79
N PRO A 20 10.97 4.01 -10.23
CA PRO A 20 11.00 4.50 -11.59
C PRO A 20 12.24 5.35 -11.79
N ASP A 21 12.83 5.22 -12.95
CA ASP A 21 14.01 5.94 -13.37
C ASP A 21 13.86 6.42 -14.82
N ALA A 22 14.26 7.64 -15.11
CA ALA A 22 14.12 8.24 -16.43
C ALA A 22 15.49 8.58 -17.00
N TRP A 23 15.77 7.98 -18.13
CA TRP A 23 17.07 8.03 -18.83
C TRP A 23 16.98 8.85 -20.09
N HIS A 24 18.06 9.58 -20.40
CA HIS A 24 18.20 10.24 -21.68
C HIS A 24 18.30 9.21 -22.82
N PHE A 25 17.70 9.55 -23.96
CA PHE A 25 17.79 8.71 -25.15
C PHE A 25 19.25 8.57 -25.62
N LEU A 26 19.64 7.36 -25.99
CA LEU A 26 20.98 6.95 -26.38
C LEU A 26 22.00 6.82 -25.23
N THR A 27 21.59 6.88 -23.98
CA THR A 27 22.45 6.50 -22.87
C THR A 27 22.44 5.00 -22.67
N ASP A 28 23.56 4.44 -22.24
CA ASP A 28 23.70 3.02 -21.94
C ASP A 28 23.44 2.79 -20.44
N ALA A 29 22.35 2.09 -20.12
CA ALA A 29 21.97 1.80 -18.74
C ALA A 29 22.97 0.89 -17.98
N SER A 30 23.94 0.29 -18.67
CA SER A 30 25.06 -0.41 -18.01
C SER A 30 26.10 0.53 -17.42
N HIS A 31 26.05 1.81 -17.80
CA HIS A 31 26.94 2.87 -17.30
C HIS A 31 26.10 3.92 -16.57
N ASP A 32 25.80 3.63 -15.31
CA ASP A 32 25.00 4.50 -14.46
C ASP A 32 25.83 5.74 -14.02
N THR A 33 25.53 6.89 -14.63
CA THR A 33 26.10 8.18 -14.27
C THR A 33 24.99 9.22 -14.07
N PRO A 34 25.19 10.22 -13.21
CA PRO A 34 24.16 11.26 -12.98
C PRO A 34 23.68 11.96 -14.25
N GLU A 35 24.54 12.10 -15.25
CA GLU A 35 24.23 12.75 -16.53
C GLU A 35 23.40 11.87 -17.46
N ALA A 36 23.33 10.56 -17.19
CA ALA A 36 22.52 9.63 -17.96
C ALA A 36 21.03 9.78 -17.67
N HIS A 37 20.67 10.31 -16.51
CA HIS A 37 19.30 10.48 -16.05
C HIS A 37 18.74 11.86 -16.32
N PHE A 38 17.42 11.95 -16.42
CA PHE A 38 16.74 13.23 -16.31
C PHE A 38 16.86 13.76 -14.87
N ALA A 39 16.92 15.07 -14.71
CA ALA A 39 17.04 15.71 -13.40
C ALA A 39 15.89 15.29 -12.46
N GLY A 40 16.24 14.85 -11.24
CA GLY A 40 15.29 14.39 -10.24
C GLY A 40 15.00 12.88 -10.25
N TRP A 41 15.64 12.13 -11.14
CA TRP A 41 15.55 10.68 -11.20
C TRP A 41 16.88 10.01 -10.82
N PRO A 42 16.84 8.75 -10.32
CA PRO A 42 15.67 7.92 -9.98
C PRO A 42 14.90 8.42 -8.76
N HIS A 43 13.64 7.97 -8.60
CA HIS A 43 12.81 8.27 -7.44
C HIS A 43 12.23 6.99 -6.85
N THR A 44 12.62 6.66 -5.62
CA THR A 44 12.10 5.46 -4.95
C THR A 44 10.83 5.81 -4.18
N VAL A 45 9.80 5.01 -4.39
CA VAL A 45 8.51 5.13 -3.72
C VAL A 45 8.26 3.87 -2.91
N GLU A 46 7.94 4.02 -1.63
CA GLU A 46 7.52 2.91 -0.79
C GLU A 46 6.05 2.59 -1.02
N GLN A 47 5.67 1.32 -0.87
CA GLN A 47 4.28 0.90 -1.03
C GLN A 47 3.32 1.72 -0.17
N GLU A 48 3.74 2.07 1.05
CA GLU A 48 2.91 2.82 1.99
C GLU A 48 2.79 4.32 1.63
N GLU A 49 3.77 4.90 0.95
CA GLU A 49 3.69 6.27 0.45
C GLU A 49 2.61 6.46 -0.61
N ASN A 50 2.30 5.39 -1.35
CA ASN A 50 1.24 5.39 -2.36
C ASN A 50 -0.17 5.58 -1.75
N TYR A 51 -0.29 5.41 -0.45
CA TYR A 51 -1.49 5.74 0.32
C TYR A 51 -1.49 7.19 0.86
N GLY A 52 -0.84 8.10 0.17
CA GLY A 52 -0.63 9.48 0.64
C GLY A 52 -1.89 10.23 1.04
N ALA A 53 -3.05 9.96 0.41
CA ALA A 53 -4.33 10.49 0.83
C ALA A 53 -4.79 9.88 2.18
N VAL A 54 -4.60 8.58 2.36
CA VAL A 54 -4.92 7.84 3.60
C VAL A 54 -3.99 8.26 4.73
N ASN A 55 -2.70 8.46 4.46
CA ASN A 55 -1.75 8.96 5.45
C ASN A 55 -2.01 10.40 5.91
N ARG A 56 -2.76 11.17 5.15
CA ARG A 56 -3.21 12.51 5.54
C ARG A 56 -4.51 12.49 6.34
N SER A 57 -5.17 11.36 6.43
CA SER A 57 -6.39 11.21 7.20
C SER A 57 -6.10 11.25 8.70
N ASN A 58 -6.91 12.01 9.43
CA ASN A 58 -6.89 12.02 10.89
C ASN A 58 -7.80 10.93 11.49
N LEU A 59 -8.46 10.14 10.65
CA LEU A 59 -9.38 9.09 11.06
C LEU A 59 -8.73 7.72 10.97
N SER A 60 -8.71 7.01 12.09
CA SER A 60 -8.21 5.63 12.16
C SER A 60 -9.34 4.70 12.53
N LEU A 61 -9.38 3.54 11.89
CA LEU A 61 -10.18 2.42 12.34
C LEU A 61 -9.48 1.73 13.53
N PRO A 62 -10.16 0.86 14.26
CA PRO A 62 -9.54 0.08 15.32
C PRO A 62 -8.29 -0.66 14.82
N PRO A 63 -7.28 -0.83 15.67
CA PRO A 63 -6.12 -1.64 15.32
C PRO A 63 -6.53 -3.08 15.03
N LEU A 64 -5.89 -3.68 14.04
CA LEU A 64 -6.05 -5.10 13.70
C LEU A 64 -4.97 -5.90 14.39
N GLU A 65 -5.34 -7.07 14.89
CA GLU A 65 -4.42 -8.10 15.39
C GLU A 65 -4.76 -9.42 14.69
N VAL A 66 -3.80 -9.99 13.99
CA VAL A 66 -3.95 -11.22 13.22
C VAL A 66 -3.10 -12.31 13.85
N SER A 67 -3.69 -13.45 14.14
CA SER A 67 -3.00 -14.64 14.68
C SER A 67 -3.10 -15.82 13.72
N GLY A 68 -2.06 -16.65 13.71
CA GLY A 68 -2.00 -17.84 12.85
C GLY A 68 -1.59 -17.57 11.39
N MET A 69 -1.28 -16.30 11.06
CA MET A 69 -0.85 -15.91 9.71
C MET A 69 0.11 -14.72 9.79
N ASP A 70 1.24 -14.82 9.10
CA ASP A 70 2.18 -13.73 8.94
C ASP A 70 1.87 -12.96 7.64
N ASP A 71 2.14 -11.65 7.65
CA ASP A 71 1.98 -10.76 6.50
C ASP A 71 0.62 -10.92 5.77
N PRO A 72 -0.53 -10.90 6.46
CA PRO A 72 -1.83 -11.06 5.81
C PRO A 72 -2.13 -9.93 4.84
N VAL A 73 -2.98 -10.23 3.87
CA VAL A 73 -3.61 -9.20 3.04
C VAL A 73 -4.84 -8.69 3.77
N ILE A 74 -4.98 -7.38 3.82
CA ILE A 74 -6.20 -6.71 4.31
C ILE A 74 -6.85 -5.90 3.22
N SER A 75 -8.16 -5.79 3.26
CA SER A 75 -8.93 -4.84 2.46
C SER A 75 -9.85 -4.02 3.33
N VAL A 76 -10.07 -2.78 2.94
CA VAL A 76 -11.01 -1.85 3.59
C VAL A 76 -12.03 -1.39 2.55
N THR A 77 -13.31 -1.62 2.84
CA THR A 77 -14.43 -1.26 1.98
C THR A 77 -15.35 -0.29 2.74
N ASP A 78 -15.75 0.78 2.09
CA ASP A 78 -16.79 1.67 2.60
C ASP A 78 -18.15 1.01 2.42
N GLU A 79 -18.94 0.88 3.50
CA GLU A 79 -20.23 0.17 3.46
C GLU A 79 -21.35 1.00 2.82
N GLU A 80 -21.25 2.30 2.84
CA GLU A 80 -22.29 3.18 2.26
C GLU A 80 -22.22 3.19 0.74
N SER A 81 -21.01 3.35 0.21
CA SER A 81 -20.78 3.37 -1.24
C SER A 81 -20.55 1.99 -1.85
N GLY A 82 -20.15 1.00 -1.04
CA GLY A 82 -19.65 -0.29 -1.50
C GLY A 82 -18.27 -0.21 -2.16
N GLU A 83 -17.60 0.94 -2.07
CA GLU A 83 -16.30 1.16 -2.69
C GLU A 83 -15.18 0.48 -1.91
N LEU A 84 -14.37 -0.30 -2.61
CA LEU A 84 -13.12 -0.82 -2.08
C LEU A 84 -12.08 0.30 -2.03
N LEU A 85 -11.78 0.80 -0.83
CA LEU A 85 -10.86 1.91 -0.66
C LEU A 85 -9.42 1.52 -0.94
N TYR A 86 -9.00 0.39 -0.42
CA TYR A 86 -7.67 -0.17 -0.69
C TYR A 86 -7.54 -1.62 -0.26
N ILE A 87 -6.56 -2.29 -0.85
CA ILE A 87 -6.07 -3.61 -0.46
C ILE A 87 -4.57 -3.48 -0.24
N LEU A 88 -4.05 -4.06 0.84
CA LEU A 88 -2.61 -4.10 1.09
C LEU A 88 -2.21 -5.37 1.84
N ARG A 89 -1.00 -5.83 1.60
CA ARG A 89 -0.36 -6.84 2.42
C ARG A 89 0.38 -6.13 3.55
N ILE A 90 -0.05 -6.35 4.78
CA ILE A 90 0.63 -5.76 5.94
C ILE A 90 1.92 -6.52 6.23
N LYS A 91 2.83 -5.86 6.93
CA LYS A 91 4.09 -6.45 7.41
C LYS A 91 3.92 -6.83 8.87
N GLY A 92 4.12 -8.12 9.19
CA GLY A 92 3.83 -8.64 10.52
C GLY A 92 2.34 -8.92 10.72
N THR A 93 1.88 -8.84 11.96
CA THR A 93 0.56 -9.31 12.39
C THR A 93 -0.37 -8.20 12.90
N ALA A 94 0.08 -6.95 12.92
CA ALA A 94 -0.68 -5.82 13.44
C ALA A 94 -0.68 -4.64 12.46
N TYR A 95 -1.82 -3.96 12.34
CA TYR A 95 -1.97 -2.79 11.49
C TYR A 95 -3.12 -1.89 11.98
N THR A 96 -3.00 -0.58 11.78
CA THR A 96 -4.09 0.37 12.07
C THR A 96 -4.55 1.02 10.77
N PRO A 97 -5.70 0.60 10.21
CA PRO A 97 -6.22 1.17 8.97
C PRO A 97 -6.59 2.63 9.13
N LYS A 98 -6.39 3.41 8.07
CA LYS A 98 -6.79 4.81 8.02
C LYS A 98 -7.86 5.01 6.94
N VAL A 99 -8.78 5.93 7.22
CA VAL A 99 -9.88 6.28 6.31
C VAL A 99 -10.05 7.80 6.22
N LEU A 100 -10.65 8.27 5.14
CA LEU A 100 -10.78 9.71 4.85
C LEU A 100 -12.06 10.33 5.42
N ALA A 101 -13.09 9.53 5.66
CA ALA A 101 -14.40 10.00 6.08
C ALA A 101 -14.91 9.27 7.33
N LYS A 102 -15.88 9.86 7.99
CA LYS A 102 -16.69 9.15 8.98
C LYS A 102 -17.67 8.25 8.24
N GLY A 103 -17.84 7.02 8.72
CA GLY A 103 -18.73 6.05 8.09
C GLY A 103 -18.60 4.69 8.75
N SER A 104 -19.21 3.68 8.16
CA SER A 104 -19.06 2.28 8.53
C SER A 104 -18.22 1.56 7.47
N TYR A 105 -17.34 0.71 7.93
CA TYR A 105 -16.37 0.03 7.08
C TYR A 105 -16.38 -1.46 7.32
N THR A 106 -16.17 -2.19 6.24
CA THR A 106 -15.89 -3.62 6.27
C THR A 106 -14.40 -3.83 6.13
N ILE A 107 -13.82 -4.63 7.04
CA ILE A 107 -12.43 -5.05 6.98
C ILE A 107 -12.39 -6.55 6.73
N LYS A 108 -11.65 -6.94 5.70
CA LYS A 108 -11.38 -8.34 5.39
C LYS A 108 -9.88 -8.59 5.52
N ALA A 109 -9.51 -9.65 6.24
CA ALA A 109 -8.12 -10.06 6.41
C ALA A 109 -7.95 -11.52 5.98
N GLY A 110 -6.77 -11.87 5.44
CA GLY A 110 -6.53 -13.25 5.03
C GLY A 110 -5.32 -13.44 4.11
N SER A 111 -5.29 -14.61 3.47
CA SER A 111 -4.28 -14.99 2.49
C SER A 111 -4.95 -15.41 1.18
N PRO A 112 -4.71 -14.69 0.08
CA PRO A 112 -5.19 -15.10 -1.24
C PRO A 112 -4.55 -16.41 -1.69
N GLU A 113 -3.32 -16.69 -1.28
CA GLU A 113 -2.59 -17.92 -1.66
C GLU A 113 -3.19 -19.18 -1.01
N LYS A 114 -3.82 -19.02 0.15
CA LYS A 114 -4.44 -20.13 0.90
C LYS A 114 -5.96 -20.15 0.78
N ASP A 115 -6.54 -19.15 0.09
CA ASP A 115 -7.99 -18.91 0.04
C ASP A 115 -8.65 -18.86 1.44
N LEU A 116 -7.93 -18.30 2.40
CA LEU A 116 -8.40 -18.15 3.79
C LEU A 116 -8.72 -16.69 4.06
N TRP A 117 -9.97 -16.41 4.42
CA TRP A 117 -10.45 -15.06 4.66
C TRP A 117 -11.37 -14.98 5.87
N GLN A 118 -11.24 -13.91 6.63
CA GLN A 118 -12.21 -13.49 7.65
C GLN A 118 -12.63 -12.04 7.38
N GLU A 119 -13.85 -11.72 7.77
CA GLU A 119 -14.44 -10.41 7.53
C GLU A 119 -15.10 -9.89 8.81
N LYS A 120 -14.98 -8.58 9.03
CA LYS A 120 -15.70 -7.84 10.08
C LYS A 120 -16.33 -6.60 9.48
N THR A 121 -17.59 -6.39 9.80
CA THR A 121 -18.45 -5.32 9.28
C THR A 121 -18.81 -4.31 10.37
N GLY A 122 -19.36 -3.17 9.99
CA GLY A 122 -19.84 -2.14 10.91
C GLY A 122 -18.74 -1.41 11.68
N ILE A 123 -17.52 -1.45 11.19
CA ILE A 123 -16.35 -0.86 11.88
C ILE A 123 -16.36 0.65 11.70
N LYS A 124 -16.18 1.39 12.78
CA LYS A 124 -16.22 2.85 12.76
C LYS A 124 -14.90 3.47 13.18
N PRO A 125 -14.53 4.64 12.60
CA PRO A 125 -13.39 5.40 13.07
C PRO A 125 -13.56 5.83 14.53
N GLY A 126 -12.47 5.72 15.29
CA GLY A 126 -12.43 6.11 16.69
C GLY A 126 -12.75 5.01 17.70
N ASP A 127 -13.26 3.85 17.27
CA ASP A 127 -13.36 2.66 18.10
C ASP A 127 -11.94 2.21 18.49
N LYS A 128 -11.75 1.87 19.78
CA LYS A 128 -10.42 1.53 20.33
C LYS A 128 -10.21 0.03 20.52
N LYS A 129 -11.30 -0.75 20.49
CA LYS A 129 -11.19 -2.18 20.73
C LYS A 129 -10.51 -2.85 19.52
N PRO A 130 -9.40 -3.57 19.73
CA PRO A 130 -8.73 -4.27 18.62
C PRO A 130 -9.67 -5.23 17.90
N LEU A 131 -9.46 -5.36 16.60
CA LEU A 131 -10.15 -6.32 15.74
C LEU A 131 -9.26 -7.54 15.60
N GLU A 132 -9.62 -8.62 16.27
CA GLU A 132 -8.88 -9.87 16.26
C GLU A 132 -9.33 -10.76 15.08
N PHE A 133 -8.36 -11.23 14.29
CA PHE A 133 -8.53 -12.24 13.24
C PHE A 133 -7.66 -13.45 13.58
N SER A 134 -8.24 -14.65 13.57
CA SER A 134 -7.52 -15.88 13.97
C SER A 134 -7.67 -16.95 12.88
N PHE A 135 -6.55 -17.48 12.35
CA PHE A 135 -6.48 -18.42 11.24
C PHE A 135 -5.85 -19.75 11.63
#